data_5deeac9c70379831ed0af3a1e399e362
#
_entry.id   5deeac9c70379831ed0af3a1e399e362
#
_cell.length_a   1.000
_cell.length_b   1.000
_cell.length_c   1.000
_cell.angle_alpha   90.00
_cell.angle_beta   90.00
_cell.angle_gamma   90.00
#
_symmetry.space_group_name_H-M   'P 1'
#
loop_
_entity.id
_entity.type
_entity.pdbx_description
1 polymer ?
#
loop_
_entity_poly.entity_id
_entity_poly.type
_entity_poly.pdbx_seq_one_letter_code
_entity_poly.pdbx_strand_id
1 'polypeptide(L)'
;ERPHHRVMMDHRKYPFNAFVVRSAGKQELSSTPDAQKAMDDEFNKLSRQGVWDLSTVCEYDEVAERARRNGFKVHFGRVFGICGEKGSELPKGSPGRKFKGRFVFQGNQVRDEYSKTAIFDELSSSPATLEASKAVDAFGLFNGNEVEQCDAEQAYVQSRLGGTETWVELPKDRRPAGWSKYRRPVCRLVLSLYGHPDAGGYWEAHCRKHLMNGGFSPVSDWPPTYFHKDLKLLLMVHVDDFKMAGPKENLHKGWAIIRKHIKTDAPQAAGKCLGCD
;
A
#
# COMPACT_ATOMS: atom_id res chain seq x y z
N GLU A 1 -24.13 23.58 -19.34
CA GLU A 1 -24.93 22.89 -18.30
C GLU A 1 -24.14 21.69 -17.78
N ARG A 2 -23.84 21.69 -16.49
CA ARG A 2 -23.18 20.57 -15.84
C ARG A 2 -24.24 19.55 -15.43
N PRO A 3 -24.08 18.24 -15.72
CA PRO A 3 -25.04 17.27 -15.25
C PRO A 3 -24.94 17.17 -13.73
N HIS A 4 -25.98 17.60 -13.07
CA HIS A 4 -26.15 17.48 -11.62
C HIS A 4 -26.70 16.11 -11.26
N HIS A 5 -26.24 15.63 -10.12
CA HIS A 5 -26.77 14.60 -9.23
C HIS A 5 -26.34 13.16 -9.51
N ARG A 6 -25.31 12.76 -8.73
CA ARG A 6 -25.23 11.39 -8.24
C ARG A 6 -26.56 11.10 -7.52
N VAL A 7 -27.39 10.29 -8.14
CA VAL A 7 -28.57 9.71 -7.47
C VAL A 7 -28.03 8.91 -6.30
N MET A 8 -28.34 9.31 -5.06
CA MET A 8 -28.10 8.46 -3.88
C MET A 8 -28.96 7.22 -4.04
N MET A 9 -28.33 6.09 -4.34
CA MET A 9 -29.02 4.80 -4.40
C MET A 9 -29.53 4.46 -3.00
N ASP A 10 -30.82 4.09 -2.92
CA ASP A 10 -31.42 3.58 -1.67
C ASP A 10 -30.79 2.22 -1.37
N HIS A 11 -29.80 2.19 -0.46
CA HIS A 11 -29.06 1.02 -0.05
C HIS A 11 -29.92 -0.12 0.53
N ARG A 12 -31.20 0.14 0.82
CA ARG A 12 -32.14 -0.87 1.29
C ARG A 12 -32.61 -1.85 0.21
N LYS A 13 -32.34 -1.55 -1.07
CA LYS A 13 -32.78 -2.36 -2.22
C LYS A 13 -31.70 -3.29 -2.80
N TYR A 14 -30.46 -3.22 -2.32
CA TYR A 14 -29.35 -4.01 -2.86
C TYR A 14 -28.72 -4.84 -1.76
N PRO A 15 -28.75 -6.18 -1.83
CA PRO A 15 -28.19 -7.06 -0.78
C PRO A 15 -26.66 -7.14 -0.79
N PHE A 16 -25.96 -6.29 -1.56
CA PHE A 16 -24.50 -6.27 -1.59
C PHE A 16 -23.99 -5.29 -0.55
N ASN A 17 -23.43 -5.84 0.53
CA ASN A 17 -22.67 -5.08 1.51
C ASN A 17 -21.39 -4.54 0.85
N ALA A 18 -21.48 -3.39 0.24
CA ALA A 18 -20.28 -2.63 -0.06
C ALA A 18 -19.64 -2.26 1.29
N PHE A 19 -18.38 -2.64 1.53
CA PHE A 19 -17.66 -2.20 2.71
C PHE A 19 -17.53 -0.67 2.68
N VAL A 20 -18.41 0.00 3.40
CA VAL A 20 -18.42 1.47 3.43
C VAL A 20 -17.37 1.93 4.42
N VAL A 21 -16.35 2.60 3.90
CA VAL A 21 -15.38 3.31 4.73
C VAL A 21 -15.76 4.78 4.76
N ARG A 22 -16.16 5.28 5.91
CA ARG A 22 -16.45 6.70 6.12
C ARG A 22 -15.19 7.41 6.60
N SER A 23 -14.84 8.55 6.00
CA SER A 23 -13.75 9.38 6.51
C SER A 23 -14.18 10.05 7.82
N ALA A 24 -13.35 9.94 8.85
CA ALA A 24 -13.51 10.69 10.09
C ALA A 24 -13.03 12.13 9.89
N GLY A 25 -13.88 13.10 10.25
CA GLY A 25 -13.54 14.53 10.21
C GLY A 25 -12.56 14.91 11.31
N LYS A 26 -11.91 16.09 11.20
CA LYS A 26 -10.94 16.58 12.18
C LYS A 26 -11.52 16.68 13.60
N GLN A 27 -12.75 17.16 13.73
CA GLN A 27 -13.42 17.27 15.02
C GLN A 27 -13.68 15.90 15.64
N GLU A 28 -14.16 14.96 14.86
CA GLU A 28 -14.39 13.59 15.30
C GLU A 28 -13.07 12.92 15.71
N LEU A 29 -12.02 13.07 14.90
CA LEU A 29 -10.69 12.56 15.23
C LEU A 29 -10.18 13.09 16.56
N SER A 30 -10.39 14.38 16.86
CA SER A 30 -9.94 14.99 18.13
C SER A 30 -10.77 14.58 19.34
N SER A 31 -12.04 14.17 19.15
CA SER A 31 -12.98 13.82 20.23
C SER A 31 -13.16 12.32 20.46
N THR A 32 -12.63 11.47 19.56
CA THR A 32 -12.86 10.00 19.61
C THR A 32 -11.55 9.28 19.96
N PRO A 33 -11.40 8.74 21.19
CA PRO A 33 -10.17 8.06 21.61
C PRO A 33 -9.75 6.91 20.71
N ASP A 34 -10.69 6.11 20.21
CA ASP A 34 -10.41 4.97 19.32
C ASP A 34 -9.84 5.44 17.97
N ALA A 35 -10.32 6.57 17.45
CA ALA A 35 -9.80 7.16 16.23
C ALA A 35 -8.36 7.69 16.42
N GLN A 36 -8.11 8.36 17.56
CA GLN A 36 -6.77 8.82 17.93
C GLN A 36 -5.81 7.66 18.07
N LYS A 37 -6.22 6.61 18.81
CA LYS A 37 -5.43 5.40 18.98
C LYS A 37 -5.09 4.73 17.65
N ALA A 38 -6.07 4.60 16.75
CA ALA A 38 -5.83 4.02 15.43
C ALA A 38 -4.78 4.81 14.60
N MET A 39 -4.78 6.14 14.73
CA MET A 39 -3.77 7.00 14.11
C MET A 39 -2.41 6.85 14.77
N ASP A 40 -2.36 6.80 16.11
CA ASP A 40 -1.12 6.64 16.87
C ASP A 40 -0.47 5.29 16.59
N ASP A 41 -1.25 4.22 16.60
CA ASP A 41 -0.80 2.86 16.33
C ASP A 41 -0.18 2.76 14.92
N GLU A 42 -0.85 3.34 13.91
CA GLU A 42 -0.34 3.32 12.53
C GLU A 42 0.95 4.15 12.38
N PHE A 43 1.00 5.38 12.93
CA PHE A 43 2.22 6.20 12.87
C PHE A 43 3.41 5.51 13.54
N ASN A 44 3.17 4.96 14.74
CA ASN A 44 4.19 4.25 15.50
C ASN A 44 4.65 2.97 14.79
N LYS A 45 3.73 2.26 14.11
CA LYS A 45 4.06 1.08 13.30
C LYS A 45 4.98 1.46 12.14
N LEU A 46 4.62 2.47 11.35
CA LEU A 46 5.42 2.95 10.23
C LEU A 46 6.80 3.47 10.67
N SER A 47 6.85 4.19 11.79
CA SER A 47 8.11 4.70 12.36
C SER A 47 9.04 3.56 12.81
N ARG A 48 8.50 2.52 13.46
CA ARG A 48 9.27 1.33 13.86
C ARG A 48 9.77 0.52 12.67
N GLN A 49 9.04 0.52 11.57
CA GLN A 49 9.47 -0.11 10.32
C GLN A 49 10.57 0.67 9.59
N GLY A 50 10.85 1.91 10.02
CA GLY A 50 11.86 2.76 9.37
C GLY A 50 11.39 3.32 8.03
N VAL A 51 10.09 3.61 7.87
CA VAL A 51 9.55 4.20 6.64
C VAL A 51 10.21 5.53 6.34
N TRP A 52 10.51 6.31 7.37
CA TRP A 52 11.31 7.52 7.33
C TRP A 52 12.45 7.44 8.36
N ASP A 53 13.56 8.07 8.03
CA ASP A 53 14.73 8.12 8.92
C ASP A 53 14.74 9.44 9.70
N LEU A 54 14.26 9.39 10.95
CA LEU A 54 14.20 10.55 11.83
C LEU A 54 15.58 11.12 12.18
N SER A 55 16.65 10.33 12.07
CA SER A 55 18.02 10.78 12.37
C SER A 55 18.57 11.74 11.31
N THR A 56 17.99 11.72 10.12
CA THR A 56 18.40 12.58 8.99
C THR A 56 17.77 13.97 9.02
N VAL A 57 17.03 14.31 10.08
CA VAL A 57 16.32 15.59 10.15
C VAL A 57 17.23 16.78 9.91
N CYS A 58 16.82 17.67 9.02
CA CYS A 58 17.45 18.96 8.75
C CYS A 58 16.43 19.95 8.18
N GLU A 59 16.88 21.19 7.94
CA GLU A 59 16.05 22.19 7.28
C GLU A 59 15.83 21.85 5.80
N TYR A 60 14.62 22.10 5.32
CA TYR A 60 14.27 21.97 3.91
C TYR A 60 15.28 22.71 3.01
N ASP A 61 15.57 23.98 3.36
CA ASP A 61 16.42 24.85 2.56
C ASP A 61 17.86 24.31 2.50
N GLU A 62 18.38 23.70 3.57
CA GLU A 62 19.72 23.08 3.61
C GLU A 62 19.82 21.92 2.61
N VAL A 63 18.79 21.06 2.54
CA VAL A 63 18.76 19.95 1.58
C VAL A 63 18.69 20.48 0.15
N ALA A 64 17.82 21.45 -0.11
CA ALA A 64 17.62 22.03 -1.42
C ALA A 64 18.91 22.71 -1.92
N GLU A 65 19.58 23.49 -1.06
CA GLU A 65 20.87 24.14 -1.40
C GLU A 65 21.99 23.13 -1.66
N ARG A 66 22.08 22.10 -0.81
CA ARG A 66 23.05 21.01 -1.01
C ARG A 66 22.83 20.31 -2.34
N ALA A 67 21.58 20.02 -2.70
CA ALA A 67 21.22 19.38 -3.96
C ALA A 67 21.63 20.26 -5.16
N ARG A 68 21.27 21.55 -5.14
CA ARG A 68 21.63 22.51 -6.19
C ARG A 68 23.15 22.67 -6.34
N ARG A 69 23.87 22.81 -5.22
CA ARG A 69 25.33 22.99 -5.22
C ARG A 69 26.07 21.79 -5.79
N ASN A 70 25.58 20.59 -5.51
CA ASN A 70 26.23 19.35 -5.92
C ASN A 70 25.64 18.74 -7.21
N GLY A 71 24.63 19.38 -7.82
CA GLY A 71 24.06 18.98 -9.10
C GLY A 71 23.25 17.68 -9.05
N PHE A 72 22.69 17.29 -7.88
CA PHE A 72 21.81 16.12 -7.81
C PHE A 72 20.36 16.53 -7.56
N LYS A 73 19.43 15.66 -7.98
CA LYS A 73 17.99 15.87 -7.79
C LYS A 73 17.53 15.40 -6.44
N VAL A 74 16.55 16.09 -5.86
CA VAL A 74 15.83 15.68 -4.67
C VAL A 74 14.33 15.95 -4.84
N HIS A 75 13.52 15.12 -4.21
CA HIS A 75 12.08 15.34 -4.12
C HIS A 75 11.68 15.69 -2.69
N PHE A 76 10.79 16.67 -2.56
CA PHE A 76 10.21 17.07 -1.27
C PHE A 76 8.71 16.84 -1.31
N GLY A 77 8.22 16.03 -0.39
CA GLY A 77 6.80 15.76 -0.23
C GLY A 77 6.34 15.96 1.20
N ARG A 78 5.06 15.74 1.42
CA ARG A 78 4.44 15.78 2.75
C ARG A 78 3.81 14.45 3.06
N VAL A 79 3.85 14.08 4.33
CA VAL A 79 3.05 12.98 4.87
C VAL A 79 1.88 13.56 5.63
N PHE A 80 0.69 13.00 5.43
CA PHE A 80 -0.50 13.38 6.18
C PHE A 80 -1.29 12.15 6.61
N GLY A 81 -2.04 12.29 7.69
CA GLY A 81 -2.86 11.22 8.24
C GLY A 81 -4.29 11.26 7.71
N ILE A 82 -4.85 10.09 7.47
CA ILE A 82 -6.25 9.86 7.12
C ILE A 82 -6.80 8.84 8.12
N CYS A 83 -7.97 9.15 8.72
CA CYS A 83 -8.69 8.20 9.55
C CYS A 83 -10.00 7.82 8.86
N GLY A 84 -10.24 6.52 8.72
CA GLY A 84 -11.48 5.99 8.20
C GLY A 84 -12.15 5.05 9.20
N GLU A 85 -13.47 5.07 9.26
CA GLU A 85 -14.25 4.11 10.01
C GLU A 85 -14.78 3.03 9.06
N LYS A 86 -14.28 1.79 9.21
CA LYS A 86 -14.81 0.62 8.50
C LYS A 86 -16.11 0.16 9.15
N GLY A 87 -17.03 -0.39 8.32
CA GLY A 87 -18.30 -0.90 8.81
C GLY A 87 -19.20 0.22 9.36
N SER A 88 -19.08 1.44 8.83
CA SER A 88 -19.87 2.59 9.28
C SER A 88 -21.37 2.44 9.02
N GLU A 89 -21.78 1.51 8.17
CA GLU A 89 -23.15 1.09 7.90
C GLU A 89 -23.75 0.24 9.03
N LEU A 90 -22.90 -0.37 9.86
CA LEU A 90 -23.33 -1.18 11.00
C LEU A 90 -23.83 -0.29 12.17
N PRO A 91 -24.68 -0.79 13.06
CA PRO A 91 -25.09 -0.07 14.26
C PRO A 91 -23.88 0.41 15.08
N LYS A 92 -24.01 1.57 15.76
CA LYS A 92 -22.98 2.06 16.67
C LYS A 92 -22.71 1.02 17.78
N GLY A 93 -21.42 0.78 18.06
CA GLY A 93 -20.98 -0.23 19.04
C GLY A 93 -20.83 -1.64 18.47
N SER A 94 -21.14 -1.88 17.20
CA SER A 94 -20.90 -3.18 16.56
C SER A 94 -19.39 -3.49 16.49
N PRO A 95 -18.95 -4.74 16.78
CA PRO A 95 -17.55 -5.14 16.70
C PRO A 95 -16.93 -4.98 15.30
N GLY A 96 -17.76 -4.95 14.26
CA GLY A 96 -17.34 -4.71 12.87
C GLY A 96 -17.00 -3.25 12.55
N ARG A 97 -17.42 -2.29 13.40
CA ARG A 97 -17.06 -0.87 13.25
C ARG A 97 -15.69 -0.63 13.88
N LYS A 98 -14.71 -0.25 13.07
CA LYS A 98 -13.35 -0.03 13.55
C LYS A 98 -12.73 1.18 12.85
N PHE A 99 -12.09 2.06 13.60
CA PHE A 99 -11.26 3.11 13.04
C PHE A 99 -9.97 2.50 12.49
N LYS A 100 -9.56 3.00 11.32
CA LYS A 100 -8.29 2.66 10.68
C LYS A 100 -7.55 3.94 10.33
N GLY A 101 -6.39 4.14 10.95
CA GLY A 101 -5.45 5.17 10.60
C GLY A 101 -4.65 4.78 9.35
N ARG A 102 -4.27 5.79 8.56
CA ARG A 102 -3.29 5.66 7.47
C ARG A 102 -2.46 6.94 7.41
N PHE A 103 -1.17 6.79 7.16
CA PHE A 103 -0.31 7.90 6.79
C PHE A 103 0.11 7.71 5.34
N VAL A 104 -0.09 8.76 4.55
CA VAL A 104 0.10 8.72 3.11
C VAL A 104 1.00 9.87 2.65
N PHE A 105 1.77 9.63 1.60
CA PHE A 105 2.56 10.64 0.93
C PHE A 105 1.67 11.45 -0.01
N GLN A 106 1.83 12.77 -0.03
CA GLN A 106 1.06 13.67 -0.89
C GLN A 106 1.68 13.78 -2.28
N GLY A 107 1.48 12.77 -3.12
CA GLY A 107 2.15 12.64 -4.43
C GLY A 107 1.81 13.71 -5.45
N ASN A 108 0.66 14.38 -5.31
CA ASN A 108 0.23 15.45 -6.23
C ASN A 108 0.86 16.82 -5.94
N GLN A 109 1.70 16.96 -4.92
CA GLN A 109 2.31 18.23 -4.50
C GLN A 109 3.79 18.10 -4.20
N VAL A 110 4.49 17.25 -4.92
CA VAL A 110 5.93 17.04 -4.74
C VAL A 110 6.70 18.16 -5.44
N ARG A 111 7.76 18.65 -4.79
CA ARG A 111 8.63 19.71 -5.28
C ARG A 111 10.05 19.20 -5.45
N ASP A 112 10.76 19.76 -6.45
CA ASP A 112 12.19 19.53 -6.62
C ASP A 112 13.04 20.51 -5.79
N GLU A 113 14.36 20.47 -5.93
CA GLU A 113 15.32 21.36 -5.27
C GLU A 113 15.17 22.84 -5.65
N TYR A 114 14.45 23.15 -6.72
CA TYR A 114 14.13 24.51 -7.18
C TYR A 114 12.71 24.94 -6.81
N SER A 115 12.01 24.15 -5.98
CA SER A 115 10.60 24.36 -5.60
C SER A 115 9.62 24.28 -6.77
N LYS A 116 10.03 23.71 -7.90
CA LYS A 116 9.17 23.40 -9.04
C LYS A 116 8.47 22.08 -8.81
N THR A 117 7.43 21.78 -9.60
CA THR A 117 6.77 20.47 -9.56
C THR A 117 7.77 19.39 -9.97
N ALA A 118 7.95 18.39 -9.10
CA ALA A 118 8.86 17.29 -9.36
C ALA A 118 8.33 16.43 -10.53
N ILE A 119 9.26 15.95 -11.35
CA ILE A 119 8.97 15.01 -12.44
C ILE A 119 9.41 13.63 -11.94
N PHE A 120 8.50 12.66 -12.00
CA PHE A 120 8.78 11.28 -11.70
C PHE A 120 9.05 10.52 -12.99
N ASP A 121 10.04 9.66 -12.98
CA ASP A 121 10.21 8.64 -14.00
C ASP A 121 9.08 7.63 -13.76
N GLU A 122 8.10 7.55 -14.65
CA GLU A 122 6.93 6.69 -14.50
C GLU A 122 7.38 5.22 -14.37
N LEU A 123 7.57 4.77 -13.14
CA LEU A 123 7.62 3.35 -12.84
C LEU A 123 6.18 2.84 -12.86
N SER A 124 5.70 2.51 -14.06
CA SER A 124 4.37 1.96 -14.23
C SER A 124 4.26 0.65 -13.45
N SER A 125 3.33 0.59 -12.52
CA SER A 125 2.85 -0.69 -11.99
C SER A 125 1.73 -1.19 -12.90
N SER A 126 1.77 -2.48 -13.23
CA SER A 126 0.72 -3.14 -14.00
C SER A 126 -0.02 -4.10 -13.07
N PRO A 127 -1.08 -3.65 -12.38
CA PRO A 127 -1.84 -4.54 -11.51
C PRO A 127 -2.44 -5.69 -12.31
N ALA A 128 -2.61 -6.86 -11.69
CA ALA A 128 -3.20 -8.01 -12.33
C ALA A 128 -4.61 -7.70 -12.86
N THR A 129 -4.92 -8.25 -14.00
CA THR A 129 -6.24 -8.10 -14.63
C THR A 129 -7.27 -9.04 -13.99
N LEU A 130 -8.54 -8.76 -14.21
CA LEU A 130 -9.64 -9.62 -13.78
C LEU A 130 -9.56 -11.00 -14.48
N GLU A 131 -9.10 -11.02 -15.73
CA GLU A 131 -8.89 -12.26 -16.50
C GLU A 131 -7.82 -13.14 -15.85
N ALA A 132 -6.75 -12.54 -15.34
CA ALA A 132 -5.72 -13.27 -14.61
C ALA A 132 -6.27 -13.91 -13.32
N SER A 133 -7.10 -13.18 -12.57
CA SER A 133 -7.78 -13.72 -11.39
C SER A 133 -8.68 -14.91 -11.75
N LYS A 134 -9.53 -14.77 -12.80
CA LYS A 134 -10.39 -15.86 -13.30
C LYS A 134 -9.60 -17.06 -13.80
N ALA A 135 -8.43 -16.84 -14.41
CA ALA A 135 -7.58 -17.95 -14.85
C ALA A 135 -7.02 -18.74 -13.67
N VAL A 136 -6.68 -18.07 -12.55
CA VAL A 136 -6.28 -18.75 -11.31
C VAL A 136 -7.44 -19.56 -10.76
N ASP A 137 -8.68 -19.04 -10.77
CA ASP A 137 -9.87 -19.78 -10.34
C ASP A 137 -10.11 -21.01 -11.23
N ALA A 138 -10.06 -20.83 -12.56
CA ALA A 138 -10.22 -21.92 -13.50
C ALA A 138 -9.14 -23.00 -13.33
N PHE A 139 -7.89 -22.61 -13.05
CA PHE A 139 -6.82 -23.56 -12.76
C PHE A 139 -7.07 -24.33 -11.45
N GLY A 140 -7.70 -23.68 -10.47
CA GLY A 140 -8.12 -24.32 -9.23
C GLY A 140 -9.23 -25.37 -9.39
N LEU A 141 -9.99 -25.35 -10.49
CA LEU A 141 -11.03 -26.34 -10.77
C LEU A 141 -10.51 -27.68 -11.31
N PHE A 142 -9.23 -27.77 -11.68
CA PHE A 142 -8.67 -29.07 -12.10
C PHE A 142 -8.59 -30.01 -10.90
N ASN A 143 -8.78 -31.32 -11.20
CA ASN A 143 -8.83 -32.34 -10.17
C ASN A 143 -7.55 -32.35 -9.31
N GLY A 144 -7.72 -32.32 -8.02
CA GLY A 144 -6.62 -32.24 -7.02
C GLY A 144 -6.05 -30.86 -6.77
N ASN A 145 -6.54 -29.82 -7.47
CA ASN A 145 -6.17 -28.43 -7.22
C ASN A 145 -7.13 -27.76 -6.21
N GLU A 146 -6.62 -26.75 -5.55
CA GLU A 146 -7.38 -25.81 -4.70
C GLU A 146 -6.91 -24.37 -4.97
N VAL A 147 -7.67 -23.40 -4.50
CA VAL A 147 -7.35 -21.96 -4.57
C VAL A 147 -7.27 -21.39 -3.17
N GLU A 148 -6.18 -20.71 -2.89
CA GLU A 148 -6.00 -19.95 -1.66
C GLU A 148 -5.63 -18.49 -1.96
N GLN A 149 -5.91 -17.60 -1.02
CA GLN A 149 -5.56 -16.20 -1.09
C GLN A 149 -5.05 -15.66 0.23
N CYS A 150 -4.27 -14.57 0.18
CA CYS A 150 -3.87 -13.80 1.34
C CYS A 150 -3.54 -12.36 0.94
N ASP A 151 -3.52 -11.47 1.92
CA ASP A 151 -3.13 -10.07 1.73
C ASP A 151 -1.69 -9.84 2.20
N ALA A 152 -0.94 -9.02 1.47
CA ALA A 152 0.36 -8.54 1.94
C ALA A 152 0.17 -7.47 3.01
N GLU A 153 0.82 -7.66 4.17
CA GLU A 153 0.77 -6.69 5.25
C GLU A 153 1.48 -5.39 4.85
N GLN A 154 0.71 -4.28 4.71
CA GLN A 154 1.28 -2.97 4.35
C GLN A 154 2.24 -3.05 3.13
N ALA A 155 1.79 -3.64 2.05
CA ALA A 155 2.57 -4.01 0.86
C ALA A 155 3.69 -3.02 0.50
N TYR A 156 3.37 -1.76 0.20
CA TYR A 156 4.36 -0.80 -0.29
C TYR A 156 5.54 -0.60 0.67
N VAL A 157 5.30 -0.51 1.99
CA VAL A 157 6.38 -0.27 2.96
C VAL A 157 7.29 -1.48 3.19
N GLN A 158 7.03 -2.60 2.52
CA GLN A 158 7.97 -3.72 2.49
C GLN A 158 9.08 -3.51 1.46
N SER A 159 8.92 -2.57 0.52
CA SER A 159 9.92 -2.25 -0.49
C SER A 159 10.70 -0.96 -0.15
N ARG A 160 11.99 -0.94 -0.46
CA ARG A 160 12.78 0.29 -0.37
C ARG A 160 12.36 1.25 -1.48
N LEU A 161 12.26 2.52 -1.13
CA LEU A 161 12.12 3.58 -2.11
C LEU A 161 13.47 3.77 -2.81
N GLY A 162 13.46 3.74 -4.13
CA GLY A 162 14.65 3.98 -4.97
C GLY A 162 14.54 5.31 -5.74
N GLY A 163 15.33 5.44 -6.82
CA GLY A 163 15.31 6.61 -7.69
C GLY A 163 15.79 7.89 -7.00
N THR A 164 15.10 8.99 -7.26
CA THR A 164 15.44 10.31 -6.70
C THR A 164 15.24 10.34 -5.20
N GLU A 165 16.25 10.81 -4.47
CA GLU A 165 16.21 10.94 -3.02
C GLU A 165 15.01 11.77 -2.56
N THR A 166 14.12 11.19 -1.77
CA THR A 166 12.87 11.82 -1.34
C THR A 166 12.93 12.21 0.13
N TRP A 167 12.61 13.46 0.42
CA TRP A 167 12.53 14.05 1.75
C TRP A 167 11.09 14.39 2.09
N VAL A 168 10.67 14.15 3.32
CA VAL A 168 9.28 14.35 3.75
C VAL A 168 9.15 15.27 4.95
N GLU A 169 8.16 16.16 4.88
CA GLU A 169 7.65 16.87 6.04
C GLU A 169 6.63 15.95 6.75
N LEU A 170 6.90 15.60 7.99
CA LEU A 170 5.94 14.89 8.84
C LEU A 170 4.86 15.84 9.36
N PRO A 171 3.65 15.35 9.69
CA PRO A 171 2.61 16.13 10.34
C PRO A 171 3.14 16.80 11.61
N LYS A 172 2.74 18.04 11.88
CA LYS A 172 3.29 18.82 13.00
C LYS A 172 3.11 18.16 14.36
N ASP A 173 1.96 17.51 14.57
CA ASP A 173 1.59 16.77 15.78
C ASP A 173 2.34 15.44 15.95
N ARG A 174 3.10 15.01 14.92
CA ARG A 174 3.86 13.77 14.89
C ARG A 174 5.38 13.97 14.91
N ARG A 175 5.83 15.23 14.95
CA ARG A 175 7.26 15.55 14.95
C ARG A 175 7.84 15.32 16.35
N PRO A 176 9.05 14.74 16.46
CA PRO A 176 9.77 14.66 17.73
C PRO A 176 9.95 16.05 18.37
N ALA A 177 9.88 16.12 19.68
CA ALA A 177 10.00 17.39 20.43
C ALA A 177 11.30 18.17 20.09
N GLY A 178 12.41 17.47 19.85
CA GLY A 178 13.69 18.07 19.45
C GLY A 178 13.68 18.77 18.08
N TRP A 179 12.62 18.64 17.30
CA TRP A 179 12.50 19.29 15.99
C TRP A 179 11.97 20.72 16.07
N SER A 180 11.57 21.20 17.23
CA SER A 180 11.07 22.58 17.44
C SER A 180 12.08 23.68 17.05
N LYS A 181 13.37 23.34 17.01
CA LYS A 181 14.44 24.24 16.55
C LYS A 181 14.46 24.49 15.04
N TYR A 182 13.82 23.62 14.26
CA TYR A 182 13.76 23.74 12.81
C TYR A 182 12.49 24.50 12.38
N ARG A 183 12.62 25.38 11.40
CA ARG A 183 11.51 26.11 10.81
C ARG A 183 10.66 25.20 9.90
N ARG A 184 11.34 24.42 9.05
CA ARG A 184 10.74 23.51 8.09
C ARG A 184 11.48 22.17 8.07
N PRO A 185 11.32 21.35 9.13
CA PRO A 185 12.04 20.08 9.23
C PRO A 185 11.58 19.08 8.19
N VAL A 186 12.55 18.45 7.54
CA VAL A 186 12.37 17.30 6.64
C VAL A 186 13.27 16.15 7.07
N CYS A 187 12.85 14.94 6.78
CA CYS A 187 13.66 13.72 6.95
C CYS A 187 13.54 12.82 5.73
N ARG A 188 14.50 11.90 5.54
CA ARG A 188 14.49 11.00 4.38
C ARG A 188 13.34 10.00 4.45
N LEU A 189 12.65 9.82 3.33
CA LEU A 189 11.74 8.70 3.10
C LEU A 189 12.59 7.51 2.61
N VAL A 190 12.51 6.38 3.33
CA VAL A 190 13.38 5.21 3.10
C VAL A 190 12.64 4.07 2.42
N LEU A 191 11.39 3.85 2.82
CA LEU A 191 10.53 2.82 2.26
C LEU A 191 9.45 3.45 1.40
N SER A 192 8.95 2.68 0.44
CA SER A 192 7.84 3.11 -0.39
C SER A 192 6.61 3.35 0.49
N LEU A 193 5.92 4.47 0.28
CA LEU A 193 4.75 4.84 1.08
C LEU A 193 3.57 5.07 0.16
N TYR A 194 2.38 4.68 0.63
CA TYR A 194 1.12 4.94 -0.08
C TYR A 194 1.01 6.40 -0.51
N GLY A 195 0.63 6.63 -1.77
CA GLY A 195 0.52 7.96 -2.36
C GLY A 195 1.81 8.50 -2.98
N HIS A 196 2.98 7.84 -2.80
CA HIS A 196 4.16 8.16 -3.59
C HIS A 196 3.97 7.64 -5.02
N PRO A 197 4.23 8.44 -6.07
CA PRO A 197 3.97 8.05 -7.46
C PRO A 197 4.60 6.72 -7.85
N ASP A 198 5.84 6.47 -7.46
CA ASP A 198 6.59 5.27 -7.83
C ASP A 198 6.42 4.10 -6.84
N ALA A 199 5.60 4.24 -5.78
CA ALA A 199 5.50 3.20 -4.74
C ALA A 199 5.04 1.85 -5.31
N GLY A 200 4.11 1.87 -6.27
CA GLY A 200 3.61 0.68 -6.93
C GLY A 200 4.70 -0.07 -7.69
N GLY A 201 5.50 0.66 -8.48
CA GLY A 201 6.60 0.08 -9.26
C GLY A 201 7.69 -0.55 -8.38
N TYR A 202 8.08 0.10 -7.27
CA TYR A 202 9.05 -0.47 -6.34
C TYR A 202 8.52 -1.70 -5.62
N TRP A 203 7.24 -1.70 -5.24
CA TRP A 203 6.59 -2.87 -4.65
C TRP A 203 6.54 -4.03 -5.63
N GLU A 204 6.10 -3.79 -6.88
CA GLU A 204 6.05 -4.82 -7.93
C GLU A 204 7.45 -5.42 -8.21
N ALA A 205 8.47 -4.56 -8.33
CA ALA A 205 9.86 -5.00 -8.50
C ALA A 205 10.35 -5.84 -7.31
N HIS A 206 9.98 -5.47 -6.07
CA HIS A 206 10.27 -6.23 -4.86
C HIS A 206 9.61 -7.61 -4.89
N CYS A 207 8.31 -7.70 -5.17
CA CYS A 207 7.59 -8.96 -5.32
C CYS A 207 8.21 -9.83 -6.39
N ARG A 208 8.40 -9.30 -7.60
CA ARG A 208 8.98 -10.00 -8.74
C ARG A 208 10.33 -10.62 -8.39
N LYS A 209 11.22 -9.83 -7.79
CA LYS A 209 12.55 -10.30 -7.36
C LYS A 209 12.45 -11.52 -6.43
N HIS A 210 11.62 -11.45 -5.41
CA HIS A 210 11.52 -12.52 -4.42
C HIS A 210 10.79 -13.75 -4.94
N LEU A 211 9.76 -13.56 -5.77
CA LEU A 211 9.06 -14.66 -6.42
C LEU A 211 9.97 -15.41 -7.40
N MET A 212 10.73 -14.68 -8.24
CA MET A 212 11.67 -15.32 -9.18
C MET A 212 12.79 -16.07 -8.46
N ASN A 213 13.33 -15.50 -7.39
CA ASN A 213 14.32 -16.19 -6.55
C ASN A 213 13.75 -17.46 -5.87
N GLY A 214 12.44 -17.51 -5.70
CA GLY A 214 11.72 -18.65 -5.16
C GLY A 214 11.28 -19.69 -6.20
N GLY A 215 11.66 -19.52 -7.47
CA GLY A 215 11.34 -20.47 -8.56
C GLY A 215 10.05 -20.16 -9.33
N PHE A 216 9.37 -19.08 -9.02
CA PHE A 216 8.26 -18.59 -9.83
C PHE A 216 8.77 -17.85 -11.06
N SER A 217 8.21 -18.15 -12.23
CA SER A 217 8.51 -17.46 -13.48
C SER A 217 7.32 -16.62 -13.93
N PRO A 218 7.53 -15.37 -14.40
CA PRO A 218 6.46 -14.57 -14.96
C PRO A 218 5.76 -15.29 -16.12
N VAL A 219 4.46 -15.20 -16.19
CA VAL A 219 3.69 -15.63 -17.36
C VAL A 219 3.80 -14.56 -18.43
N SER A 220 4.22 -14.94 -19.67
CA SER A 220 4.34 -13.98 -20.78
C SER A 220 3.01 -13.25 -21.03
N ASP A 221 3.10 -11.95 -21.28
CA ASP A 221 1.97 -11.07 -21.62
C ASP A 221 0.88 -10.95 -20.53
N TRP A 222 1.16 -11.50 -19.34
CA TRP A 222 0.27 -11.47 -18.19
C TRP A 222 0.96 -11.04 -16.87
N PRO A 223 1.59 -9.86 -16.82
CA PRO A 223 2.11 -9.34 -15.56
C PRO A 223 0.93 -8.87 -14.67
N PRO A 224 1.01 -9.00 -13.35
CA PRO A 224 1.95 -9.76 -12.54
C PRO A 224 1.41 -11.17 -12.17
N THR A 225 1.41 -12.05 -13.14
CA THR A 225 1.04 -13.47 -12.97
C THR A 225 2.29 -14.32 -13.07
N TYR A 226 2.40 -15.34 -12.25
CA TYR A 226 3.61 -16.18 -12.12
C TYR A 226 3.23 -17.65 -12.08
N PHE A 227 4.12 -18.51 -12.61
CA PHE A 227 3.98 -19.95 -12.56
C PHE A 227 5.22 -20.61 -11.95
N HIS A 228 5.00 -21.50 -10.99
CA HIS A 228 6.07 -22.33 -10.42
C HIS A 228 6.00 -23.73 -11.04
N LYS A 229 6.94 -24.05 -11.92
CA LYS A 229 6.91 -25.27 -12.75
C LYS A 229 6.91 -26.56 -11.92
N ASP A 230 7.82 -26.66 -10.95
CA ASP A 230 7.99 -27.89 -10.17
C ASP A 230 6.82 -28.14 -9.21
N LEU A 231 6.30 -27.08 -8.60
CA LEU A 231 5.15 -27.16 -7.71
C LEU A 231 3.81 -27.11 -8.44
N LYS A 232 3.80 -26.79 -9.74
CA LYS A 232 2.59 -26.59 -10.57
C LYS A 232 1.63 -25.57 -9.94
N LEU A 233 2.16 -24.43 -9.46
CA LEU A 233 1.38 -23.37 -8.83
C LEU A 233 1.26 -22.17 -9.76
N LEU A 234 0.04 -21.69 -9.95
CA LEU A 234 -0.27 -20.45 -10.66
C LEU A 234 -0.60 -19.38 -9.62
N LEU A 235 0.15 -18.28 -9.64
CA LEU A 235 0.03 -17.18 -8.69
C LEU A 235 -0.31 -15.90 -9.44
N MET A 236 -1.28 -15.15 -8.96
CA MET A 236 -1.60 -13.79 -9.36
C MET A 236 -1.36 -12.84 -8.18
N VAL A 237 -0.77 -11.68 -8.46
CA VAL A 237 -0.53 -10.61 -7.47
C VAL A 237 -1.24 -9.33 -7.94
N HIS A 238 -2.14 -8.80 -7.13
CA HIS A 238 -2.80 -7.54 -7.38
C HIS A 238 -2.56 -6.59 -6.22
N VAL A 239 -1.51 -5.78 -6.30
CA VAL A 239 -1.05 -4.88 -5.24
C VAL A 239 -0.75 -5.64 -3.95
N ASP A 240 -1.68 -5.66 -3.00
CA ASP A 240 -1.61 -6.38 -1.71
C ASP A 240 -2.29 -7.74 -1.74
N ASP A 241 -3.15 -8.01 -2.73
CA ASP A 241 -3.86 -9.29 -2.88
C ASP A 241 -3.02 -10.32 -3.61
N PHE A 242 -2.82 -11.48 -2.98
CA PHE A 242 -2.17 -12.65 -3.56
C PHE A 242 -3.19 -13.78 -3.69
N LYS A 243 -3.29 -14.37 -4.88
CA LYS A 243 -4.18 -15.50 -5.16
C LYS A 243 -3.40 -16.60 -5.86
N MET A 244 -3.42 -17.80 -5.31
CA MET A 244 -2.64 -18.94 -5.80
C MET A 244 -3.49 -20.18 -5.95
N ALA A 245 -3.34 -20.87 -7.08
CA ALA A 245 -4.00 -22.13 -7.36
C ALA A 245 -3.00 -23.22 -7.75
N GLY A 246 -3.32 -24.46 -7.46
CA GLY A 246 -2.56 -25.65 -7.87
C GLY A 246 -2.83 -26.84 -6.96
N PRO A 247 -2.00 -27.92 -7.09
CA PRO A 247 -2.15 -29.10 -6.27
C PRO A 247 -2.18 -28.75 -4.77
N LYS A 248 -3.22 -29.22 -4.08
CA LYS A 248 -3.46 -28.95 -2.65
C LYS A 248 -2.21 -29.17 -1.79
N GLU A 249 -1.52 -30.27 -2.02
CA GLU A 249 -0.31 -30.66 -1.28
C GLU A 249 0.89 -29.74 -1.54
N ASN A 250 0.82 -28.84 -2.54
CA ASN A 250 1.90 -27.91 -2.88
C ASN A 250 1.63 -26.45 -2.45
N LEU A 251 0.37 -26.08 -2.18
CA LEU A 251 0.01 -24.72 -1.83
C LEU A 251 0.81 -24.20 -0.63
N HIS A 252 0.91 -24.99 0.45
CA HIS A 252 1.68 -24.60 1.64
C HIS A 252 3.17 -24.35 1.34
N LYS A 253 3.76 -25.07 0.35
CA LYS A 253 5.16 -24.86 -0.08
C LYS A 253 5.29 -23.55 -0.84
N GLY A 254 4.33 -23.24 -1.73
CA GLY A 254 4.29 -21.95 -2.44
C GLY A 254 4.18 -20.78 -1.49
N TRP A 255 3.29 -20.85 -0.52
CA TRP A 255 3.16 -19.80 0.53
C TRP A 255 4.41 -19.69 1.40
N ALA A 256 5.07 -20.77 1.74
CA ALA A 256 6.32 -20.75 2.48
C ALA A 256 7.43 -20.02 1.71
N ILE A 257 7.51 -20.20 0.39
CA ILE A 257 8.43 -19.46 -0.48
C ILE A 257 8.14 -17.95 -0.42
N ILE A 258 6.88 -17.56 -0.61
CA ILE A 258 6.45 -16.16 -0.59
C ILE A 258 6.76 -15.53 0.77
N ARG A 259 6.31 -16.15 1.85
CA ARG A 259 6.39 -15.63 3.23
C ARG A 259 7.81 -15.57 3.78
N LYS A 260 8.78 -16.16 3.12
CA LYS A 260 10.20 -16.01 3.46
C LYS A 260 10.69 -14.57 3.33
N HIS A 261 10.12 -13.79 2.41
CA HIS A 261 10.58 -12.44 2.10
C HIS A 261 9.46 -11.39 2.02
N ILE A 262 8.22 -11.82 1.89
CA ILE A 262 7.04 -10.97 1.81
C ILE A 262 6.15 -11.30 3.00
N LYS A 263 5.89 -10.31 3.84
CA LYS A 263 4.97 -10.46 4.98
C LYS A 263 3.55 -10.46 4.48
N THR A 264 2.83 -11.53 4.79
CA THR A 264 1.41 -11.69 4.42
C THR A 264 0.62 -12.18 5.61
N ASP A 265 -0.69 -11.98 5.57
CA ASP A 265 -1.63 -12.68 6.44
C ASP A 265 -1.55 -14.19 6.20
N ALA A 266 -2.19 -14.96 7.07
CA ALA A 266 -2.29 -16.41 6.86
C ALA A 266 -3.12 -16.70 5.61
N PRO A 267 -2.66 -17.60 4.72
CA PRO A 267 -3.45 -18.01 3.57
C PRO A 267 -4.79 -18.61 4.01
N GLN A 268 -5.83 -18.32 3.25
CA GLN A 268 -7.17 -18.82 3.47
C GLN A 268 -7.79 -19.29 2.15
N ALA A 269 -8.84 -20.11 2.22
CA ALA A 269 -9.59 -20.49 1.05
C ALA A 269 -10.02 -19.24 0.26
N ALA A 270 -10.04 -19.35 -1.07
CA ALA A 270 -10.41 -18.24 -1.93
C ALA A 270 -11.81 -17.72 -1.58
N GLY A 271 -11.91 -16.41 -1.49
CA GLY A 271 -13.12 -15.65 -1.31
C GLY A 271 -13.20 -14.55 -2.36
N LYS A 272 -13.87 -13.44 -2.03
CA LYS A 272 -13.89 -12.27 -2.91
C LYS A 272 -12.49 -11.78 -3.24
N CYS A 273 -12.18 -11.75 -4.54
CA CYS A 273 -10.96 -11.14 -5.06
C CYS A 273 -11.33 -10.24 -6.23
N LEU A 274 -10.83 -8.99 -6.24
CA LEU A 274 -11.13 -7.98 -7.27
C LEU A 274 -12.65 -7.76 -7.51
N GLY A 275 -13.47 -7.93 -6.47
CA GLY A 275 -14.92 -7.74 -6.54
C GLY A 275 -15.70 -8.91 -7.15
N CYS A 276 -15.05 -10.04 -7.43
CA CYS A 276 -15.66 -11.29 -7.86
C CYS A 276 -15.67 -12.31 -6.73
N ASP A 277 -16.79 -13.07 -6.64
CA ASP A 277 -16.92 -14.25 -5.78
C ASP A 277 -16.46 -15.48 -6.53
#